data_45015b147c57907543dac7c21958fb65
#
_entry.id   45015b147c57907543dac7c21958fb65
#
_cell.length_a   1.000
_cell.length_b   1.000
_cell.length_c   1.000
_cell.angle_alpha   90.00
_cell.angle_beta   90.00
_cell.angle_gamma   90.00
#
_symmetry.space_group_name_H-M   'P 1'
#
loop_
_entity.id
_entity.type
_entity.pdbx_description
1 polymer ?
#
loop_
_entity_poly.entity_id
_entity_poly.type
_entity_poly.pdbx_seq_one_letter_code
_entity_poly.pdbx_strand_id
1 'polypeptide(L)'
;AGSGDTAVEKVWYSVEDKVNPTEFLGYNVTKSDGEIVALIQDNKEVNEVTSGKFELVANQTPFYGECGGQVGDTGLIVSKNFTARVIDTKRKLDKIFVHVCELEKGSVKIGDCANFEVDEENRKRICANHSVTHLAHKALKMILGDHVAQKGSMVEADRMRFDVSHPKQITAEQLRQVEDIVNEQIRNDLPVTTVIMNKEEAVKLGAMALFDEKYGDDVRVVTMGDENAPFSRELCGGTHVCSTGNIGYFHIVGESAVAAGVRRLECLTGVGADSYVRETENKLHHVAATLKTNLNDLEARINSLLEERKKQEQEIFNLKKALASGKSSSDETETVNGIKFVGKFISGAHPKELKAFVDDIMQNLGSGIVVLCSDKDDKASVVVGVSKDLTAKYNAVDLVRAASAVVGGQGGGGRPDMAQAGGSDASKINDAIAKIKAMIA
;
A
#
# COMPACT_ATOMS: atom_id res chain seq x y z
N ALA A 1 -15.18 24.05 -6.15
CA ALA A 1 -14.49 25.23 -5.64
C ALA A 1 -15.43 25.92 -4.66
N GLY A 2 -15.03 26.00 -3.38
CA GLY A 2 -15.80 26.67 -2.33
C GLY A 2 -15.51 28.17 -2.32
N SER A 3 -16.38 28.95 -1.69
CA SER A 3 -16.24 30.42 -1.56
C SER A 3 -14.92 30.90 -0.92
N GLY A 4 -14.16 30.02 -0.29
CA GLY A 4 -12.82 30.28 0.25
C GLY A 4 -11.74 30.38 -0.83
N ASP A 5 -11.78 29.54 -1.87
CA ASP A 5 -10.79 29.52 -2.95
C ASP A 5 -10.83 30.82 -3.78
N THR A 6 -12.03 31.36 -4.02
CA THR A 6 -12.21 32.62 -4.74
C THR A 6 -11.70 33.88 -4.00
N ALA A 7 -11.67 33.84 -2.66
CA ALA A 7 -11.13 34.94 -1.87
C ALA A 7 -9.58 34.92 -1.82
N VAL A 8 -9.00 33.74 -1.77
CA VAL A 8 -7.53 33.52 -1.82
C VAL A 8 -6.97 33.99 -3.17
N GLU A 9 -7.63 33.72 -4.28
CA GLU A 9 -7.19 34.15 -5.58
C GLU A 9 -7.22 35.69 -5.75
N LYS A 10 -8.22 36.36 -5.17
CA LYS A 10 -8.32 37.87 -5.28
C LYS A 10 -7.14 38.59 -4.68
N VAL A 11 -6.56 38.09 -3.60
CA VAL A 11 -5.37 38.72 -2.98
C VAL A 11 -4.19 38.73 -3.95
N TRP A 12 -3.99 37.60 -4.67
CA TRP A 12 -2.85 37.46 -5.59
C TRP A 12 -2.97 38.34 -6.82
N TYR A 13 -4.15 38.64 -7.35
CA TYR A 13 -4.35 39.62 -8.40
C TYR A 13 -3.99 41.02 -7.92
N SER A 14 -4.35 41.38 -6.67
CA SER A 14 -3.96 42.68 -6.09
C SER A 14 -2.45 42.79 -5.89
N VAL A 15 -1.80 41.66 -5.55
CA VAL A 15 -0.32 41.63 -5.41
C VAL A 15 0.33 41.74 -6.79
N GLU A 16 -0.15 41.02 -7.82
CA GLU A 16 0.37 41.03 -9.18
C GLU A 16 0.36 42.46 -9.79
N ASP A 17 -0.67 43.24 -9.49
CA ASP A 17 -0.77 44.63 -9.96
C ASP A 17 0.30 45.56 -9.35
N LYS A 18 0.92 45.17 -8.23
CA LYS A 18 1.84 45.99 -7.44
C LYS A 18 3.30 45.58 -7.53
N VAL A 19 3.55 44.29 -7.83
CA VAL A 19 4.89 43.73 -7.82
C VAL A 19 5.30 43.28 -9.22
N ASN A 20 6.59 43.35 -9.53
CA ASN A 20 7.13 42.75 -10.73
C ASN A 20 7.15 41.19 -10.60
N PRO A 21 7.18 40.45 -11.72
CA PRO A 21 7.43 39.03 -11.69
C PRO A 21 8.66 38.65 -10.86
N THR A 22 8.57 37.65 -10.02
CA THR A 22 9.72 37.20 -9.24
C THR A 22 10.78 36.59 -10.15
N GLU A 23 12.03 37.00 -10.04
CA GLU A 23 13.15 36.40 -10.76
C GLU A 23 13.55 35.08 -10.07
N PHE A 24 13.48 33.95 -10.80
CA PHE A 24 13.87 32.67 -10.30
C PHE A 24 15.34 32.36 -10.57
N LEU A 25 16.14 32.26 -9.51
CA LEU A 25 17.59 32.00 -9.55
C LEU A 25 17.95 30.54 -9.29
N GLY A 26 16.97 29.72 -8.87
CA GLY A 26 17.16 28.39 -8.29
C GLY A 26 17.61 27.29 -9.26
N TYR A 27 17.79 27.59 -10.55
CA TYR A 27 18.47 26.68 -11.47
C TYR A 27 20.00 26.67 -11.26
N ASN A 28 20.57 27.78 -10.79
CA ASN A 28 22.01 27.97 -10.69
C ASN A 28 22.51 28.04 -9.25
N VAL A 29 21.68 28.53 -8.32
CA VAL A 29 22.06 28.76 -6.93
C VAL A 29 20.99 28.28 -5.96
N THR A 30 21.43 27.89 -4.74
CA THR A 30 20.55 27.51 -3.63
C THR A 30 20.46 28.62 -2.57
N LYS A 31 21.26 29.69 -2.73
CA LYS A 31 21.27 30.86 -1.84
C LYS A 31 21.32 32.13 -2.65
N SER A 32 20.55 33.11 -2.25
CA SER A 32 20.61 34.48 -2.82
C SER A 32 20.06 35.52 -1.83
N ASP A 33 20.47 36.77 -1.98
CA ASP A 33 19.77 37.85 -1.33
C ASP A 33 18.50 38.21 -2.12
N GLY A 34 17.50 38.75 -1.43
CA GLY A 34 16.25 39.21 -2.03
C GLY A 34 15.58 40.27 -1.18
N GLU A 35 14.85 41.17 -1.83
CA GLU A 35 14.02 42.20 -1.18
C GLU A 35 12.57 41.71 -1.09
N ILE A 36 11.97 41.86 0.09
CA ILE A 36 10.58 41.48 0.35
C ILE A 36 9.65 42.52 -0.22
N VAL A 37 8.82 42.13 -1.19
CA VAL A 37 7.94 43.05 -1.91
C VAL A 37 6.47 42.93 -1.53
N ALA A 38 6.05 41.82 -0.96
CA ALA A 38 4.70 41.63 -0.41
C ALA A 38 4.68 40.65 0.76
N LEU A 39 3.77 40.90 1.71
CA LEU A 39 3.48 40.06 2.86
C LEU A 39 1.98 39.81 2.97
N ILE A 40 1.58 38.60 3.15
CA ILE A 40 0.19 38.16 3.32
C ILE A 40 0.04 37.38 4.61
N GLN A 41 -0.90 37.78 5.45
CA GLN A 41 -1.28 37.05 6.67
C GLN A 41 -2.79 37.00 6.74
N ASP A 42 -3.35 35.83 7.06
CA ASP A 42 -4.79 35.59 7.13
C ASP A 42 -5.57 36.06 5.87
N ASN A 43 -4.98 35.78 4.67
CA ASN A 43 -5.51 36.18 3.36
C ASN A 43 -5.64 37.72 3.17
N LYS A 44 -4.82 38.48 3.86
CA LYS A 44 -4.76 39.95 3.71
C LYS A 44 -3.34 40.42 3.54
N GLU A 45 -3.15 41.43 2.66
CA GLU A 45 -1.87 42.11 2.56
C GLU A 45 -1.60 42.86 3.89
N VAL A 46 -0.39 42.72 4.40
CA VAL A 46 0.11 43.40 5.59
C VAL A 46 1.46 44.02 5.34
N ASN A 47 1.81 45.08 6.09
CA ASN A 47 3.12 45.73 5.95
C ASN A 47 4.19 45.11 6.86
N GLU A 48 3.77 44.42 7.92
CA GLU A 48 4.65 43.79 8.91
C GLU A 48 4.00 42.53 9.46
N VAL A 49 4.84 41.51 9.73
CA VAL A 49 4.47 40.29 10.42
C VAL A 49 5.34 40.11 11.68
N THR A 50 4.73 39.92 12.83
CA THR A 50 5.43 39.82 14.13
C THR A 50 5.32 38.42 14.75
N SER A 51 4.48 37.53 14.23
CA SER A 51 4.32 36.16 14.70
C SER A 51 3.49 35.30 13.76
N GLY A 52 3.60 33.98 13.90
CA GLY A 52 2.74 33.00 13.24
C GLY A 52 3.12 32.71 11.80
N LYS A 53 2.16 32.11 11.07
CA LYS A 53 2.30 31.77 9.67
C LYS A 53 1.93 32.92 8.77
N PHE A 54 2.63 33.05 7.66
CA PHE A 54 2.41 34.11 6.67
C PHE A 54 2.94 33.67 5.32
N GLU A 55 2.61 34.40 4.28
CA GLU A 55 3.10 34.21 2.94
C GLU A 55 3.94 35.43 2.54
N LEU A 56 5.08 35.19 1.87
CA LEU A 56 6.07 36.18 1.51
C LEU A 56 6.37 36.11 0.03
N VAL A 57 6.42 37.25 -0.63
CA VAL A 57 6.89 37.43 -2.01
C VAL A 57 8.13 38.28 -2.01
N ALA A 58 9.16 37.88 -2.76
CA ALA A 58 10.38 38.63 -2.96
C ALA A 58 10.57 39.01 -4.46
N ASN A 59 11.41 39.99 -4.73
CA ASN A 59 11.78 40.39 -6.09
C ASN A 59 12.52 39.27 -6.84
N GLN A 60 13.30 38.43 -6.12
CA GLN A 60 14.04 37.29 -6.65
C GLN A 60 14.13 36.19 -5.60
N THR A 61 14.31 34.92 -6.04
CA THR A 61 14.37 33.78 -5.13
C THR A 61 15.13 32.61 -5.73
N PRO A 62 15.88 31.82 -4.92
CA PRO A 62 16.40 30.50 -5.31
C PRO A 62 15.40 29.37 -5.07
N PHE A 63 14.26 29.62 -4.40
CA PHE A 63 13.26 28.62 -4.07
C PHE A 63 12.39 28.27 -5.28
N TYR A 64 12.34 27.00 -5.64
CA TYR A 64 11.43 26.51 -6.68
C TYR A 64 10.00 26.53 -6.16
N GLY A 65 9.11 27.19 -6.90
CA GLY A 65 7.67 27.16 -6.63
C GLY A 65 7.00 25.94 -7.24
N GLU A 66 6.13 25.26 -6.47
CA GLU A 66 5.41 24.07 -6.93
C GLU A 66 4.83 24.26 -8.34
N CYS A 67 5.26 23.41 -9.27
CA CYS A 67 4.83 23.43 -10.66
C CYS A 67 5.21 22.11 -11.35
N GLY A 68 4.43 21.71 -12.39
CA GLY A 68 4.76 20.55 -13.22
C GLY A 68 4.88 19.23 -12.47
N GLY A 69 4.22 19.09 -11.31
CA GLY A 69 4.28 17.91 -10.45
C GLY A 69 5.45 17.88 -9.47
N GLN A 70 6.41 18.81 -9.56
CA GLN A 70 7.45 18.98 -8.55
C GLN A 70 6.94 19.85 -7.41
N VAL A 71 7.11 19.41 -6.16
CA VAL A 71 6.79 20.19 -4.95
C VAL A 71 7.67 21.41 -4.81
N GLY A 72 7.18 22.41 -4.06
CA GLY A 72 7.95 23.61 -3.72
C GLY A 72 9.10 23.31 -2.78
N ASP A 73 10.13 24.15 -2.83
CA ASP A 73 11.25 24.07 -1.92
C ASP A 73 10.92 24.55 -0.52
N THR A 74 11.69 24.03 0.41
CA THR A 74 11.72 24.43 1.82
C THR A 74 13.08 25.01 2.19
N GLY A 75 13.17 25.71 3.33
CA GLY A 75 14.44 26.26 3.78
C GLY A 75 14.27 27.39 4.78
N LEU A 76 15.15 28.39 4.72
CA LEU A 76 15.17 29.54 5.64
C LEU A 76 15.27 30.85 4.88
N ILE A 77 14.64 31.88 5.43
CA ILE A 77 14.85 33.29 5.04
C ILE A 77 15.36 34.01 6.27
N VAL A 78 16.59 34.55 6.18
CA VAL A 78 17.31 35.09 7.31
C VAL A 78 17.74 36.54 7.05
N SER A 79 17.48 37.41 7.98
CA SER A 79 17.99 38.80 7.99
C SER A 79 18.55 39.14 9.37
N LYS A 80 19.02 40.35 9.54
CA LYS A 80 19.44 40.86 10.87
C LYS A 80 18.26 40.99 11.83
N ASN A 81 17.03 41.16 11.31
CA ASN A 81 15.84 41.52 12.08
C ASN A 81 14.94 40.30 12.33
N PHE A 82 15.05 39.26 11.50
CA PHE A 82 14.16 38.09 11.59
C PHE A 82 14.80 36.81 11.07
N THR A 83 14.20 35.70 11.46
CA THR A 83 14.39 34.38 10.86
C THR A 83 13.00 33.77 10.62
N ALA A 84 12.75 33.37 9.38
CA ALA A 84 11.53 32.71 8.98
C ALA A 84 11.85 31.36 8.31
N ARG A 85 11.14 30.32 8.71
CA ARG A 85 11.21 28.99 8.07
C ARG A 85 10.24 28.97 6.91
N VAL A 86 10.72 28.60 5.72
CA VAL A 86 9.92 28.33 4.54
C VAL A 86 9.49 26.86 4.61
N ILE A 87 8.20 26.60 4.76
CA ILE A 87 7.63 25.26 4.85
C ILE A 87 7.11 24.75 3.50
N ASP A 88 6.90 25.65 2.53
CA ASP A 88 6.50 25.34 1.17
C ASP A 88 6.72 26.58 0.28
N THR A 89 6.85 26.37 -1.02
CA THR A 89 6.92 27.45 -2.01
C THR A 89 5.94 27.17 -3.13
N LYS A 90 5.02 28.10 -3.37
CA LYS A 90 3.98 28.02 -4.40
C LYS A 90 4.25 28.94 -5.55
N ARG A 91 3.77 28.58 -6.74
CA ARG A 91 3.73 29.47 -7.88
C ARG A 91 2.31 29.98 -8.10
N LYS A 92 2.11 31.29 -8.12
CA LYS A 92 0.81 31.94 -8.34
C LYS A 92 0.87 32.78 -9.59
N LEU A 93 -0.23 32.73 -10.39
CA LEU A 93 -0.39 33.50 -11.63
C LEU A 93 0.80 33.34 -12.58
N ASP A 94 1.48 32.19 -12.55
CA ASP A 94 2.66 31.82 -13.33
C ASP A 94 3.91 32.75 -13.19
N LYS A 95 3.82 33.80 -12.37
CA LYS A 95 4.85 34.85 -12.26
C LYS A 95 5.33 35.13 -10.85
N ILE A 96 4.54 34.75 -9.83
CA ILE A 96 4.81 35.11 -8.44
C ILE A 96 5.20 33.83 -7.67
N PHE A 97 6.38 33.86 -7.05
CA PHE A 97 6.84 32.82 -6.14
C PHE A 97 6.47 33.22 -4.72
N VAL A 98 5.61 32.42 -4.10
CA VAL A 98 5.06 32.64 -2.78
C VAL A 98 5.68 31.67 -1.79
N HIS A 99 6.45 32.20 -0.85
CA HIS A 99 7.06 31.44 0.23
C HIS A 99 6.06 31.35 1.39
N VAL A 100 5.58 30.16 1.69
CA VAL A 100 4.74 29.88 2.86
C VAL A 100 5.66 29.74 4.07
N CYS A 101 5.61 30.72 4.95
CA CYS A 101 6.58 30.89 6.02
C CYS A 101 5.95 30.73 7.42
N GLU A 102 6.79 30.37 8.38
CA GLU A 102 6.54 30.46 9.80
C GLU A 102 7.63 31.31 10.44
N LEU A 103 7.22 32.41 11.12
CA LEU A 103 8.18 33.31 11.75
C LEU A 103 8.75 32.67 13.03
N GLU A 104 10.07 32.44 13.03
CA GLU A 104 10.76 31.86 14.18
C GLU A 104 11.27 32.92 15.15
N LYS A 105 11.72 34.08 14.62
CA LYS A 105 12.29 35.18 15.43
C LYS A 105 12.06 36.52 14.74
N GLY A 106 11.90 37.57 15.54
CA GLY A 106 11.90 38.96 15.10
C GLY A 106 10.60 39.41 14.45
N SER A 107 10.72 40.38 13.50
CA SER A 107 9.61 40.87 12.67
C SER A 107 10.07 41.09 11.24
N VAL A 108 9.15 40.83 10.30
CA VAL A 108 9.37 40.94 8.84
C VAL A 108 8.57 42.12 8.32
N LYS A 109 9.20 42.99 7.51
CA LYS A 109 8.56 44.14 6.89
C LYS A 109 8.76 44.15 5.38
N ILE A 110 7.82 44.79 4.65
CA ILE A 110 8.00 45.09 3.23
C ILE A 110 9.22 46.00 3.11
N GLY A 111 10.10 45.72 2.13
CA GLY A 111 11.35 46.44 1.89
C GLY A 111 12.54 45.87 2.67
N ASP A 112 12.34 44.89 3.57
CA ASP A 112 13.47 44.20 4.21
C ASP A 112 14.26 43.41 3.15
N CYS A 113 15.61 43.48 3.24
CA CYS A 113 16.51 42.61 2.51
C CYS A 113 16.87 41.41 3.38
N ALA A 114 16.80 40.21 2.82
CA ALA A 114 17.09 38.97 3.51
C ALA A 114 17.86 37.99 2.62
N ASN A 115 18.59 37.10 3.23
CA ASN A 115 19.22 35.95 2.58
C ASN A 115 18.25 34.79 2.53
N PHE A 116 18.02 34.24 1.35
CA PHE A 116 17.15 33.12 1.04
C PHE A 116 18.02 31.86 0.91
N GLU A 117 17.81 30.88 1.75
CA GLU A 117 18.61 29.64 1.82
C GLU A 117 17.69 28.42 1.64
N VAL A 118 17.78 27.78 0.48
CA VAL A 118 17.06 26.53 0.19
C VAL A 118 17.67 25.39 1.01
N ASP A 119 16.84 24.47 1.51
CA ASP A 119 17.28 23.19 2.06
C ASP A 119 17.91 22.35 0.94
N GLU A 120 19.24 22.39 0.87
CA GLU A 120 20.00 21.75 -0.20
C GLU A 120 19.84 20.23 -0.22
N GLU A 121 19.74 19.59 0.93
CA GLU A 121 19.57 18.14 0.99
C GLU A 121 18.19 17.73 0.48
N ASN A 122 17.15 18.44 0.87
CA ASN A 122 15.81 18.24 0.36
C ASN A 122 15.74 18.47 -1.15
N ARG A 123 16.33 19.58 -1.64
CA ARG A 123 16.42 19.92 -3.07
C ARG A 123 17.16 18.85 -3.87
N LYS A 124 18.30 18.32 -3.39
CA LYS A 124 19.05 17.26 -4.08
C LYS A 124 18.20 16.01 -4.26
N ARG A 125 17.43 15.63 -3.24
CA ARG A 125 16.52 14.47 -3.30
C ARG A 125 15.38 14.70 -4.29
N ILE A 126 14.78 15.88 -4.30
CA ILE A 126 13.77 16.28 -5.28
C ILE A 126 14.35 16.24 -6.70
N CYS A 127 15.54 16.82 -6.94
CA CYS A 127 16.23 16.77 -8.23
C CYS A 127 16.49 15.35 -8.72
N ALA A 128 16.91 14.44 -7.83
CA ALA A 128 17.11 13.03 -8.14
C ALA A 128 15.79 12.37 -8.58
N ASN A 129 14.73 12.54 -7.78
CA ASN A 129 13.40 12.01 -8.09
C ASN A 129 12.80 12.63 -9.37
N HIS A 130 13.06 13.90 -9.64
CA HIS A 130 12.59 14.52 -10.88
C HIS A 130 13.37 14.04 -12.10
N SER A 131 14.69 13.95 -11.99
CA SER A 131 15.53 13.53 -13.12
C SER A 131 15.25 12.07 -13.50
N VAL A 132 15.01 11.19 -12.52
CA VAL A 132 14.70 9.79 -12.81
C VAL A 132 13.35 9.62 -13.51
N THR A 133 12.40 10.57 -13.41
CA THR A 133 11.13 10.47 -14.15
C THR A 133 11.38 10.45 -15.66
N HIS A 134 12.34 11.23 -16.16
CA HIS A 134 12.71 11.28 -17.57
C HIS A 134 13.38 9.99 -18.04
N LEU A 135 14.27 9.41 -17.23
CA LEU A 135 14.88 8.11 -17.52
C LEU A 135 13.83 6.99 -17.52
N ALA A 136 12.95 6.99 -16.51
CA ALA A 136 11.88 6.00 -16.39
C ALA A 136 10.86 6.11 -17.53
N HIS A 137 10.50 7.32 -17.95
CA HIS A 137 9.61 7.55 -19.09
C HIS A 137 10.17 6.94 -20.37
N LYS A 138 11.46 7.20 -20.66
CA LYS A 138 12.13 6.63 -21.81
C LYS A 138 12.22 5.10 -21.74
N ALA A 139 12.61 4.55 -20.58
CA ALA A 139 12.70 3.09 -20.37
C ALA A 139 11.33 2.41 -20.52
N LEU A 140 10.26 3.01 -19.98
CA LEU A 140 8.90 2.51 -20.15
C LEU A 140 8.47 2.48 -21.62
N LYS A 141 8.80 3.51 -22.40
CA LYS A 141 8.56 3.50 -23.86
C LYS A 141 9.32 2.39 -24.56
N MET A 142 10.57 2.15 -24.18
CA MET A 142 11.38 1.06 -24.77
C MET A 142 10.78 -0.32 -24.50
N ILE A 143 10.22 -0.54 -23.31
CA ILE A 143 9.69 -1.86 -22.90
C ILE A 143 8.22 -2.05 -23.29
N LEU A 144 7.40 -1.01 -23.16
CA LEU A 144 5.94 -1.11 -23.35
C LEU A 144 5.47 -0.59 -24.70
N GLY A 145 6.27 0.25 -25.36
CA GLY A 145 5.99 0.84 -26.67
C GLY A 145 5.69 2.34 -26.64
N ASP A 146 5.64 2.95 -27.83
CA ASP A 146 5.54 4.41 -28.01
C ASP A 146 4.22 5.03 -27.54
N HIS A 147 3.19 4.24 -27.29
CA HIS A 147 1.91 4.70 -26.74
C HIS A 147 2.00 5.18 -25.30
N VAL A 148 3.11 4.88 -24.60
CA VAL A 148 3.33 5.34 -23.23
C VAL A 148 3.54 6.86 -23.25
N ALA A 149 2.64 7.57 -22.56
CA ALA A 149 2.71 9.00 -22.36
C ALA A 149 2.43 9.32 -20.89
N GLN A 150 3.07 10.34 -20.37
CA GLN A 150 2.81 10.84 -19.02
C GLN A 150 1.38 11.34 -18.91
N LYS A 151 0.68 10.95 -17.83
CA LYS A 151 -0.68 11.39 -17.49
C LYS A 151 -0.72 12.16 -16.18
N GLY A 152 0.32 12.06 -15.39
CA GLY A 152 0.52 12.78 -14.15
C GLY A 152 1.88 12.49 -13.55
N SER A 153 2.33 13.39 -12.69
CA SER A 153 3.57 13.24 -11.94
C SER A 153 3.43 13.89 -10.58
N MET A 154 4.09 13.35 -9.57
CA MET A 154 4.30 13.99 -8.28
C MET A 154 5.71 13.65 -7.82
N VAL A 155 6.51 14.68 -7.64
CA VAL A 155 7.93 14.58 -7.31
C VAL A 155 8.15 15.25 -5.97
N GLU A 156 8.43 14.43 -4.95
CA GLU A 156 8.75 14.80 -3.58
C GLU A 156 10.20 14.40 -3.26
N ALA A 157 10.71 14.80 -2.11
CA ALA A 157 12.05 14.41 -1.69
C ALA A 157 12.13 12.91 -1.36
N ASP A 158 11.07 12.34 -0.78
CA ASP A 158 11.05 10.96 -0.30
C ASP A 158 10.66 9.94 -1.36
N ARG A 159 9.93 10.36 -2.39
CA ARG A 159 9.40 9.48 -3.44
C ARG A 159 8.99 10.25 -4.67
N MET A 160 8.80 9.52 -5.76
CA MET A 160 8.09 10.04 -6.92
C MET A 160 6.95 9.11 -7.32
N ARG A 161 5.87 9.69 -7.84
CA ARG A 161 4.78 8.98 -8.52
C ARG A 161 4.76 9.40 -9.96
N PHE A 162 4.59 8.40 -10.82
CA PHE A 162 4.56 8.60 -12.26
C PHE A 162 3.38 7.85 -12.86
N ASP A 163 2.41 8.60 -13.39
CA ASP A 163 1.21 8.06 -14.01
C ASP A 163 1.39 8.05 -15.53
N VAL A 164 1.22 6.90 -16.14
CA VAL A 164 1.45 6.71 -17.59
C VAL A 164 0.26 6.03 -18.26
N SER A 165 0.06 6.35 -19.54
CA SER A 165 -0.93 5.65 -20.38
C SER A 165 -0.46 4.24 -20.67
N HIS A 166 -1.18 3.23 -20.15
CA HIS A 166 -0.99 1.83 -20.52
C HIS A 166 -2.26 1.03 -20.19
N PRO A 167 -2.78 0.20 -21.13
CA PRO A 167 -4.10 -0.43 -20.95
C PRO A 167 -4.10 -1.65 -20.04
N LYS A 168 -2.93 -2.24 -19.76
CA LYS A 168 -2.77 -3.49 -19.00
C LYS A 168 -1.89 -3.27 -17.77
N GLN A 169 -1.96 -4.20 -16.83
CA GLN A 169 -0.99 -4.27 -15.74
C GLN A 169 0.43 -4.47 -16.31
N ILE A 170 1.40 -3.72 -15.78
CA ILE A 170 2.81 -3.88 -16.10
C ILE A 170 3.32 -5.07 -15.29
N THR A 171 3.90 -6.06 -15.97
CA THR A 171 4.35 -7.27 -15.27
C THR A 171 5.60 -7.01 -14.42
N ALA A 172 5.83 -7.83 -13.40
CA ALA A 172 7.03 -7.73 -12.57
C ALA A 172 8.33 -7.85 -13.40
N GLU A 173 8.31 -8.63 -14.49
CA GLU A 173 9.44 -8.74 -15.41
C GLU A 173 9.68 -7.43 -16.16
N GLN A 174 8.63 -6.81 -16.69
CA GLN A 174 8.73 -5.52 -17.38
C GLN A 174 9.21 -4.41 -16.43
N LEU A 175 8.74 -4.40 -15.19
CA LEU A 175 9.19 -3.44 -14.17
C LEU A 175 10.68 -3.61 -13.88
N ARG A 176 11.17 -4.87 -13.72
CA ARG A 176 12.62 -5.14 -13.58
C ARG A 176 13.43 -4.66 -14.77
N GLN A 177 12.97 -4.91 -15.99
CA GLN A 177 13.64 -4.41 -17.20
C GLN A 177 13.72 -2.88 -17.23
N VAL A 178 12.68 -2.19 -16.80
CA VAL A 178 12.69 -0.72 -16.65
C VAL A 178 13.71 -0.29 -15.60
N GLU A 179 13.73 -0.93 -14.43
CA GLU A 179 14.72 -0.64 -13.38
C GLU A 179 16.15 -0.86 -13.86
N ASP A 180 16.39 -1.97 -14.57
CA ASP A 180 17.73 -2.31 -15.10
C ASP A 180 18.22 -1.24 -16.07
N ILE A 181 17.38 -0.81 -17.02
CA ILE A 181 17.69 0.24 -17.98
C ILE A 181 17.99 1.56 -17.27
N VAL A 182 17.12 1.98 -16.34
CA VAL A 182 17.30 3.24 -15.60
C VAL A 182 18.58 3.22 -14.78
N ASN A 183 18.81 2.15 -14.02
CA ASN A 183 20.01 2.01 -13.18
C ASN A 183 21.28 1.89 -14.02
N GLU A 184 21.21 1.35 -15.25
CA GLU A 184 22.33 1.39 -16.19
C GLU A 184 22.69 2.82 -16.59
N GLN A 185 21.70 3.65 -16.93
CA GLN A 185 21.95 5.07 -17.25
C GLN A 185 22.47 5.86 -16.05
N ILE A 186 22.04 5.53 -14.83
CA ILE A 186 22.58 6.10 -13.61
C ILE A 186 24.05 5.74 -13.44
N ARG A 187 24.43 4.45 -13.63
CA ARG A 187 25.83 3.99 -13.54
C ARG A 187 26.73 4.56 -14.63
N ASN A 188 26.16 4.87 -15.80
CA ASN A 188 26.88 5.51 -16.90
C ASN A 188 27.20 6.98 -16.60
N ASP A 189 26.63 7.56 -15.56
CA ASP A 189 26.86 8.95 -15.11
C ASP A 189 26.75 9.97 -16.26
N LEU A 190 25.65 9.88 -17.01
CA LEU A 190 25.40 10.72 -18.16
C LEU A 190 25.28 12.20 -17.76
N PRO A 191 25.84 13.16 -18.54
CA PRO A 191 25.64 14.57 -18.31
C PRO A 191 24.17 14.96 -18.47
N VAL A 192 23.71 15.87 -17.62
CA VAL A 192 22.37 16.46 -17.69
C VAL A 192 22.53 17.94 -18.04
N THR A 193 22.14 18.29 -19.24
CA THR A 193 22.24 19.68 -19.74
C THR A 193 20.87 20.31 -19.92
N THR A 194 20.80 21.61 -19.77
CA THR A 194 19.56 22.38 -19.96
C THR A 194 19.82 23.59 -20.82
N VAL A 195 18.96 23.77 -21.85
CA VAL A 195 19.04 24.89 -22.76
C VAL A 195 17.65 25.51 -22.92
N ILE A 196 17.60 26.85 -22.95
CA ILE A 196 16.38 27.57 -23.34
C ILE A 196 16.47 27.82 -24.86
N MET A 197 15.45 27.41 -25.57
CA MET A 197 15.37 27.54 -27.02
C MET A 197 13.92 27.74 -27.49
N ASN A 198 13.76 28.15 -28.75
CA ASN A 198 12.43 28.21 -29.34
C ASN A 198 11.77 26.82 -29.41
N LYS A 199 10.46 26.77 -29.15
CA LYS A 199 9.67 25.50 -29.12
C LYS A 199 9.77 24.73 -30.44
N GLU A 200 9.74 25.39 -31.59
CA GLU A 200 9.85 24.71 -32.89
C GLU A 200 11.22 24.07 -33.11
N GLU A 201 12.29 24.74 -32.63
CA GLU A 201 13.64 24.16 -32.66
C GLU A 201 13.77 22.96 -31.73
N ALA A 202 13.21 23.05 -30.52
CA ALA A 202 13.18 21.92 -29.59
C ALA A 202 12.50 20.69 -30.18
N VAL A 203 11.36 20.87 -30.84
CA VAL A 203 10.64 19.76 -31.52
C VAL A 203 11.46 19.19 -32.68
N LYS A 204 12.14 20.05 -33.49
CA LYS A 204 13.03 19.58 -34.56
C LYS A 204 14.21 18.76 -34.05
N LEU A 205 14.70 19.04 -32.84
CA LEU A 205 15.73 18.28 -32.15
C LEU A 205 15.18 17.00 -31.47
N GLY A 206 13.89 16.71 -31.64
CA GLY A 206 13.25 15.51 -31.07
C GLY A 206 12.90 15.62 -29.58
N ALA A 207 12.82 16.83 -29.04
CA ALA A 207 12.37 17.02 -27.67
C ALA A 207 10.89 16.65 -27.51
N MET A 208 10.57 15.84 -26.50
CA MET A 208 9.20 15.44 -26.19
C MET A 208 8.55 16.48 -25.27
N ALA A 209 7.35 16.92 -25.64
CA ALA A 209 6.48 17.69 -24.76
C ALA A 209 5.68 16.73 -23.89
N LEU A 210 5.83 16.83 -22.55
CA LEU A 210 5.25 15.86 -21.61
C LEU A 210 3.79 16.14 -21.27
N PHE A 211 3.34 17.41 -21.35
CA PHE A 211 2.00 17.84 -21.01
C PHE A 211 1.36 18.61 -22.17
N ASP A 212 0.02 18.61 -22.22
CA ASP A 212 -0.77 19.60 -22.98
C ASP A 212 -0.66 21.01 -22.36
N GLU A 213 0.51 21.35 -21.78
CA GLU A 213 0.79 22.66 -21.22
C GLU A 213 0.87 23.70 -22.34
N LYS A 214 0.35 24.88 -22.06
CA LYS A 214 0.55 26.05 -22.92
C LYS A 214 2.00 26.53 -22.73
N TYR A 215 2.91 25.91 -23.46
CA TYR A 215 4.30 26.39 -23.52
C TYR A 215 4.34 27.74 -24.24
N GLY A 216 5.11 28.68 -23.71
CA GLY A 216 5.47 29.88 -24.41
C GLY A 216 6.30 29.62 -25.66
N ASP A 217 6.74 30.69 -26.33
CA ASP A 217 7.62 30.61 -27.53
C ASP A 217 8.99 30.03 -27.16
N ASP A 218 9.51 30.37 -25.98
CA ASP A 218 10.74 29.81 -25.41
C ASP A 218 10.46 28.73 -24.39
N VAL A 219 11.13 27.58 -24.56
CA VAL A 219 10.98 26.40 -23.72
C VAL A 219 12.32 25.95 -23.16
N ARG A 220 12.30 25.42 -21.94
CA ARG A 220 13.48 24.81 -21.31
C ARG A 220 13.54 23.35 -21.70
N VAL A 221 14.61 22.95 -22.38
CA VAL A 221 14.88 21.57 -22.82
C VAL A 221 15.90 20.94 -21.89
N VAL A 222 15.57 19.80 -21.32
CA VAL A 222 16.46 18.97 -20.50
C VAL A 222 16.93 17.78 -21.34
N THR A 223 18.24 17.63 -21.47
CA THR A 223 18.88 16.55 -22.22
C THR A 223 19.72 15.71 -21.28
N MET A 224 19.56 14.39 -21.32
CA MET A 224 20.34 13.43 -20.55
C MET A 224 21.13 12.53 -21.50
N GLY A 225 22.46 12.64 -21.46
CA GLY A 225 23.39 11.96 -22.34
C GLY A 225 24.05 12.87 -23.37
N ASP A 226 24.63 12.28 -24.41
CA ASP A 226 25.27 13.03 -25.50
C ASP A 226 24.26 13.87 -26.28
N GLU A 227 24.62 15.09 -26.62
CA GLU A 227 23.71 16.01 -27.32
C GLU A 227 23.26 15.50 -28.70
N ASN A 228 24.09 14.73 -29.39
CA ASN A 228 23.77 14.18 -30.70
C ASN A 228 22.98 12.86 -30.63
N ALA A 229 23.12 12.12 -29.52
CA ALA A 229 22.47 10.83 -29.30
C ALA A 229 22.00 10.72 -27.83
N PRO A 230 21.09 11.56 -27.37
CA PRO A 230 20.67 11.57 -25.97
C PRO A 230 19.83 10.34 -25.63
N PHE A 231 19.97 9.86 -24.41
CA PHE A 231 19.05 8.85 -23.87
C PHE A 231 17.64 9.43 -23.72
N SER A 232 17.52 10.64 -23.15
CA SER A 232 16.26 11.38 -23.05
C SER A 232 16.45 12.85 -23.37
N ARG A 233 15.46 13.46 -24.04
CA ARG A 233 15.36 14.90 -24.32
C ARG A 233 13.91 15.33 -24.20
N GLU A 234 13.60 16.17 -23.20
CA GLU A 234 12.23 16.52 -22.86
C GLU A 234 12.09 17.99 -22.48
N LEU A 235 10.90 18.58 -22.69
CA LEU A 235 10.57 19.90 -22.21
C LEU A 235 10.26 19.84 -20.71
N CYS A 236 11.05 20.51 -19.88
CA CYS A 236 10.85 20.47 -18.45
C CYS A 236 11.33 21.75 -17.74
N GLY A 237 10.44 22.35 -16.93
CA GLY A 237 10.73 23.53 -16.11
C GLY A 237 11.21 23.19 -14.68
N GLY A 238 11.37 21.92 -14.32
CA GLY A 238 11.78 21.50 -12.99
C GLY A 238 13.28 21.61 -12.71
N THR A 239 13.67 21.26 -11.51
CA THR A 239 15.08 21.21 -11.10
C THR A 239 15.63 19.79 -11.27
N HIS A 240 16.88 19.67 -11.74
CA HIS A 240 17.49 18.39 -12.08
C HIS A 240 18.90 18.25 -11.50
N VAL A 241 19.38 17.02 -11.46
CA VAL A 241 20.78 16.71 -11.15
C VAL A 241 21.70 17.19 -12.30
N CYS A 242 22.98 17.39 -12.01
CA CYS A 242 23.98 17.75 -13.02
C CYS A 242 24.46 16.55 -13.85
N SER A 243 24.40 15.34 -13.26
CA SER A 243 24.66 14.07 -13.95
C SER A 243 23.76 12.98 -13.41
N THR A 244 23.50 11.94 -14.20
CA THR A 244 22.59 10.86 -13.79
C THR A 244 23.12 10.05 -12.61
N GLY A 245 24.44 10.00 -12.40
CA GLY A 245 25.06 9.36 -11.23
C GLY A 245 24.63 9.98 -9.89
N ASN A 246 24.28 11.27 -9.87
CA ASN A 246 23.77 11.95 -8.68
C ASN A 246 22.37 11.47 -8.23
N ILE A 247 21.64 10.69 -9.05
CA ILE A 247 20.35 10.10 -8.70
C ILE A 247 20.54 8.99 -7.65
N GLY A 248 21.63 8.24 -7.72
CA GLY A 248 21.87 7.05 -6.92
C GLY A 248 21.05 5.86 -7.39
N TYR A 249 20.71 4.94 -6.49
CA TYR A 249 19.94 3.75 -6.83
C TYR A 249 18.47 4.09 -7.08
N PHE A 250 17.88 3.55 -8.16
CA PHE A 250 16.47 3.67 -8.51
C PHE A 250 15.73 2.37 -8.24
N HIS A 251 14.57 2.44 -7.59
CA HIS A 251 13.74 1.29 -7.29
C HIS A 251 12.24 1.59 -7.44
N ILE A 252 11.49 0.66 -8.08
CA ILE A 252 10.04 0.72 -8.23
C ILE A 252 9.40 -0.08 -7.10
N VAL A 253 8.74 0.60 -6.17
CA VAL A 253 8.11 -0.03 -4.99
C VAL A 253 6.69 -0.50 -5.24
N GLY A 254 6.02 0.04 -6.25
CA GLY A 254 4.63 -0.32 -6.53
C GLY A 254 4.16 0.05 -7.94
N GLU A 255 3.19 -0.73 -8.42
CA GLU A 255 2.46 -0.50 -9.67
C GLU A 255 0.98 -0.72 -9.43
N SER A 256 0.14 0.23 -9.85
CA SER A 256 -1.31 0.16 -9.65
C SER A 256 -2.10 0.84 -10.76
N ALA A 257 -3.40 0.49 -10.89
CA ALA A 257 -4.33 1.19 -11.75
C ALA A 257 -4.86 2.44 -11.06
N VAL A 258 -4.88 3.58 -11.77
CA VAL A 258 -5.48 4.84 -11.27
C VAL A 258 -6.80 5.12 -11.96
N ALA A 259 -6.84 4.89 -13.27
CA ALA A 259 -8.03 5.04 -14.11
C ALA A 259 -7.97 4.05 -15.28
N ALA A 260 -9.03 3.99 -16.08
CA ALA A 260 -9.03 3.17 -17.28
C ALA A 260 -7.89 3.61 -18.22
N GLY A 261 -6.98 2.69 -18.52
CA GLY A 261 -5.83 2.94 -19.39
C GLY A 261 -4.71 3.80 -18.77
N VAL A 262 -4.71 4.02 -17.44
CA VAL A 262 -3.66 4.76 -16.73
C VAL A 262 -3.08 3.90 -15.60
N ARG A 263 -1.75 3.72 -15.63
CA ARG A 263 -0.99 2.99 -14.63
C ARG A 263 -0.11 3.94 -13.82
N ARG A 264 -0.06 3.75 -12.51
CA ARG A 264 0.77 4.50 -11.58
C ARG A 264 1.97 3.67 -11.16
N LEU A 265 3.13 4.27 -11.24
CA LEU A 265 4.35 3.77 -10.63
C LEU A 265 4.69 4.62 -9.40
N GLU A 266 5.06 3.95 -8.32
CA GLU A 266 5.63 4.57 -7.13
C GLU A 266 7.09 4.15 -7.04
N CYS A 267 7.98 5.13 -6.96
CA CYS A 267 9.42 4.89 -7.07
C CYS A 267 10.21 5.70 -6.05
N LEU A 268 11.39 5.19 -5.76
CA LEU A 268 12.35 5.78 -4.83
C LEU A 268 13.71 5.93 -5.52
N THR A 269 14.50 6.91 -5.05
CA THR A 269 15.90 7.11 -5.48
C THR A 269 16.85 7.26 -4.30
N GLY A 270 18.13 7.00 -4.54
CA GLY A 270 19.22 7.26 -3.61
C GLY A 270 18.95 6.70 -2.21
N VAL A 271 19.10 7.54 -1.20
CA VAL A 271 18.95 7.15 0.23
C VAL A 271 17.56 6.54 0.51
N GLY A 272 16.50 7.01 -0.15
CA GLY A 272 15.15 6.45 0.01
C GLY A 272 15.07 5.01 -0.48
N ALA A 273 15.64 4.73 -1.65
CA ALA A 273 15.71 3.39 -2.22
C ALA A 273 16.60 2.46 -1.38
N ASP A 274 17.78 2.93 -0.95
CA ASP A 274 18.68 2.17 -0.08
C ASP A 274 18.02 1.79 1.25
N SER A 275 17.29 2.74 1.86
CA SER A 275 16.58 2.51 3.11
C SER A 275 15.48 1.47 2.94
N TYR A 276 14.71 1.54 1.84
CA TYR A 276 13.67 0.57 1.54
C TYR A 276 14.21 -0.86 1.36
N VAL A 277 15.31 -1.00 0.62
CA VAL A 277 15.97 -2.31 0.42
C VAL A 277 16.46 -2.85 1.76
N ARG A 278 17.16 -2.04 2.55
CA ARG A 278 17.67 -2.43 3.87
C ARG A 278 16.56 -2.83 4.84
N GLU A 279 15.46 -2.10 4.87
CA GLU A 279 14.30 -2.47 5.69
C GLU A 279 13.68 -3.79 5.25
N THR A 280 13.62 -4.03 3.94
CA THR A 280 13.09 -5.28 3.39
C THR A 280 14.01 -6.46 3.74
N GLU A 281 15.31 -6.31 3.61
CA GLU A 281 16.30 -7.31 4.03
C GLU A 281 16.21 -7.60 5.53
N ASN A 282 16.09 -6.56 6.37
CA ASN A 282 15.91 -6.71 7.81
C ASN A 282 14.66 -7.49 8.18
N LYS A 283 13.54 -7.25 7.47
CA LYS A 283 12.30 -8.02 7.65
C LYS A 283 12.49 -9.49 7.29
N LEU A 284 13.19 -9.79 6.19
CA LEU A 284 13.49 -11.17 5.78
C LEU A 284 14.40 -11.86 6.80
N HIS A 285 15.45 -11.19 7.27
CA HIS A 285 16.32 -11.70 8.34
C HIS A 285 15.56 -11.99 9.63
N HIS A 286 14.65 -11.11 10.02
CA HIS A 286 13.80 -11.32 11.20
C HIS A 286 12.89 -12.55 11.05
N VAL A 287 12.28 -12.73 9.87
CA VAL A 287 11.46 -13.92 9.57
C VAL A 287 12.31 -15.18 9.62
N ALA A 288 13.50 -15.18 9.01
CA ALA A 288 14.42 -16.30 9.03
C ALA A 288 14.84 -16.67 10.46
N ALA A 289 15.19 -15.66 11.29
CA ALA A 289 15.51 -15.86 12.70
C ALA A 289 14.34 -16.43 13.50
N THR A 290 13.14 -15.95 13.30
CA THR A 290 11.90 -16.47 13.93
C THR A 290 11.69 -17.96 13.60
N LEU A 291 11.96 -18.34 12.36
CA LEU A 291 11.85 -19.71 11.87
C LEU A 291 13.11 -20.57 12.17
N LYS A 292 14.10 -20.00 12.85
CA LYS A 292 15.39 -20.63 13.21
C LYS A 292 16.11 -21.22 11.98
N THR A 293 16.18 -20.43 10.90
CA THR A 293 16.83 -20.80 9.63
C THR A 293 17.63 -19.60 9.07
N ASN A 294 18.34 -19.79 7.98
CA ASN A 294 18.98 -18.73 7.19
C ASN A 294 18.10 -18.34 5.99
N LEU A 295 18.47 -17.27 5.28
CA LEU A 295 17.71 -16.77 4.14
C LEU A 295 17.60 -17.77 2.98
N ASN A 296 18.69 -18.53 2.72
CA ASN A 296 18.73 -19.46 1.60
C ASN A 296 17.78 -20.66 1.82
N ASP A 297 17.60 -21.06 3.07
CA ASP A 297 16.75 -22.20 3.44
C ASP A 297 15.33 -21.78 3.90
N LEU A 298 15.00 -20.48 3.82
CA LEU A 298 13.75 -19.93 4.35
C LEU A 298 12.51 -20.60 3.72
N GLU A 299 12.50 -20.71 2.38
CA GLU A 299 11.40 -21.34 1.65
C GLU A 299 11.26 -22.83 2.02
N ALA A 300 12.37 -23.56 2.06
CA ALA A 300 12.39 -24.96 2.45
C ALA A 300 11.85 -25.16 3.88
N ARG A 301 12.24 -24.27 4.81
CA ARG A 301 11.75 -24.33 6.20
C ARG A 301 10.25 -24.03 6.30
N ILE A 302 9.74 -23.06 5.56
CA ILE A 302 8.29 -22.76 5.50
C ILE A 302 7.53 -23.99 4.98
N ASN A 303 7.99 -24.58 3.87
CA ASN A 303 7.37 -25.76 3.29
C ASN A 303 7.39 -26.96 4.26
N SER A 304 8.51 -27.19 4.96
CA SER A 304 8.61 -28.21 6.00
C SER A 304 7.57 -28.00 7.11
N LEU A 305 7.41 -26.76 7.60
CA LEU A 305 6.42 -26.47 8.63
C LEU A 305 4.97 -26.68 8.16
N LEU A 306 4.68 -26.36 6.91
CA LEU A 306 3.37 -26.61 6.32
C LEU A 306 3.08 -28.12 6.22
N GLU A 307 4.07 -28.92 5.84
CA GLU A 307 3.95 -30.38 5.79
C GLU A 307 3.85 -31.02 7.20
N GLU A 308 4.64 -30.53 8.15
CA GLU A 308 4.55 -30.95 9.54
C GLU A 308 3.16 -30.66 10.11
N ARG A 309 2.62 -29.46 9.87
CA ARG A 309 1.26 -29.10 10.29
C ARG A 309 0.21 -30.06 9.70
N LYS A 310 0.31 -30.34 8.40
CA LYS A 310 -0.62 -31.25 7.72
C LYS A 310 -0.57 -32.66 8.32
N LYS A 311 0.65 -33.17 8.63
CA LYS A 311 0.82 -34.46 9.31
C LYS A 311 0.22 -34.45 10.70
N GLN A 312 0.43 -33.40 11.48
CA GLN A 312 -0.14 -33.24 12.81
C GLN A 312 -1.68 -33.17 12.76
N GLU A 313 -2.25 -32.43 11.81
CA GLU A 313 -3.71 -32.38 11.61
C GLU A 313 -4.27 -33.77 11.29
N GLN A 314 -3.58 -34.54 10.44
CA GLN A 314 -3.98 -35.91 10.12
C GLN A 314 -3.84 -36.87 11.32
N GLU A 315 -2.78 -36.74 12.10
CA GLU A 315 -2.58 -37.54 13.32
C GLU A 315 -3.65 -37.23 14.36
N ILE A 316 -3.95 -35.95 14.60
CA ILE A 316 -5.04 -35.50 15.48
C ILE A 316 -6.38 -36.12 15.01
N PHE A 317 -6.66 -36.08 13.71
CA PHE A 317 -7.86 -36.68 13.14
C PHE A 317 -7.91 -38.18 13.40
N ASN A 318 -6.81 -38.89 13.16
CA ASN A 318 -6.73 -40.35 13.39
C ASN A 318 -6.88 -40.74 14.89
N LEU A 319 -6.27 -39.94 15.79
CA LEU A 319 -6.40 -40.11 17.23
C LEU A 319 -7.85 -39.88 17.69
N LYS A 320 -8.50 -38.80 17.21
CA LYS A 320 -9.92 -38.54 17.47
C LYS A 320 -10.81 -39.69 16.94
N LYS A 321 -10.52 -40.19 15.73
CA LYS A 321 -11.23 -41.31 15.14
C LYS A 321 -11.07 -42.58 15.98
N ALA A 322 -9.86 -42.88 16.46
CA ALA A 322 -9.58 -44.03 17.31
C ALA A 322 -10.32 -43.91 18.65
N LEU A 323 -10.39 -42.71 19.25
CA LEU A 323 -11.20 -42.47 20.45
C LEU A 323 -12.70 -42.66 20.20
N ALA A 324 -13.19 -42.20 19.03
CA ALA A 324 -14.59 -42.39 18.65
C ALA A 324 -14.96 -43.86 18.44
N SER A 325 -14.10 -44.64 17.76
CA SER A 325 -14.36 -46.04 17.42
C SER A 325 -14.14 -47.03 18.57
N GLY A 326 -13.56 -46.61 19.72
CA GLY A 326 -13.48 -47.41 20.95
C GLY A 326 -12.74 -48.73 20.79
N LYS A 327 -11.47 -48.69 20.36
CA LYS A 327 -10.62 -49.91 20.36
C LYS A 327 -10.19 -50.38 21.76
N SER A 328 -10.74 -49.82 22.82
CA SER A 328 -10.52 -50.30 24.19
C SER A 328 -11.86 -50.47 24.93
N SER A 329 -12.36 -51.64 24.86
CA SER A 329 -13.42 -52.29 25.64
C SER A 329 -14.76 -52.53 24.93
N SER A 330 -15.20 -53.76 25.01
CA SER A 330 -16.52 -54.25 24.64
C SER A 330 -17.69 -53.66 25.44
N ASP A 331 -17.43 -52.62 26.26
CA ASP A 331 -18.39 -52.12 27.26
C ASP A 331 -19.15 -50.86 26.85
N GLU A 332 -18.91 -50.28 25.67
CA GLU A 332 -19.52 -48.99 25.30
C GLU A 332 -20.71 -49.10 24.32
N THR A 333 -21.04 -50.32 23.87
CA THR A 333 -22.26 -50.57 23.10
C THR A 333 -23.35 -51.02 24.04
N GLU A 334 -24.29 -50.13 24.30
CA GLU A 334 -25.43 -50.45 25.14
C GLU A 334 -26.57 -51.06 24.30
N THR A 335 -27.38 -51.92 24.89
CA THR A 335 -28.61 -52.40 24.25
C THR A 335 -29.80 -51.71 24.91
N VAL A 336 -30.50 -50.87 24.13
CA VAL A 336 -31.68 -50.15 24.60
C VAL A 336 -32.86 -50.63 23.79
N ASN A 337 -33.86 -51.21 24.44
CA ASN A 337 -35.06 -51.77 23.80
C ASN A 337 -34.75 -52.73 22.62
N GLY A 338 -33.68 -53.57 22.79
CA GLY A 338 -33.24 -54.50 21.76
C GLY A 338 -32.38 -53.90 20.63
N ILE A 339 -32.09 -52.60 20.68
CA ILE A 339 -31.33 -51.84 19.68
C ILE A 339 -29.94 -51.52 20.26
N LYS A 340 -28.89 -51.77 19.47
CA LYS A 340 -27.53 -51.32 19.82
C LYS A 340 -27.43 -49.83 19.78
N PHE A 341 -26.96 -49.21 20.85
CA PHE A 341 -26.80 -47.79 21.01
C PHE A 341 -25.35 -47.44 21.38
N VAL A 342 -24.77 -46.47 20.66
CA VAL A 342 -23.45 -45.90 20.97
C VAL A 342 -23.61 -44.40 21.13
N GLY A 343 -23.35 -43.88 22.34
CA GLY A 343 -23.38 -42.44 22.65
C GLY A 343 -22.04 -42.00 23.17
N LYS A 344 -21.32 -41.15 22.46
CA LYS A 344 -19.99 -40.66 22.84
C LYS A 344 -19.83 -39.17 22.71
N PHE A 345 -19.04 -38.58 23.61
CA PHE A 345 -18.54 -37.25 23.54
C PHE A 345 -17.08 -37.22 23.07
N ILE A 346 -16.75 -36.41 22.05
CA ILE A 346 -15.42 -36.30 21.45
C ILE A 346 -15.03 -34.82 21.47
N SER A 347 -14.28 -34.41 22.49
CA SER A 347 -13.88 -33.04 22.68
C SER A 347 -13.11 -32.49 21.46
N GLY A 348 -13.46 -31.29 21.05
CA GLY A 348 -12.80 -30.53 19.98
C GLY A 348 -12.93 -31.11 18.57
N ALA A 349 -13.84 -32.07 18.33
CA ALA A 349 -14.09 -32.61 16.99
C ALA A 349 -14.98 -31.66 16.18
N HIS A 350 -14.64 -31.46 14.88
CA HIS A 350 -15.48 -30.64 13.98
C HIS A 350 -16.72 -31.46 13.56
N PRO A 351 -17.89 -30.84 13.31
CA PRO A 351 -19.12 -31.54 12.85
C PRO A 351 -18.91 -32.43 11.62
N LYS A 352 -18.01 -32.04 10.69
CA LYS A 352 -17.64 -32.90 9.55
C LYS A 352 -16.87 -34.14 9.94
N GLU A 353 -15.98 -34.05 10.95
CA GLU A 353 -15.25 -35.21 11.50
C GLU A 353 -16.20 -36.15 12.20
N LEU A 354 -17.17 -35.63 12.99
CA LEU A 354 -18.18 -36.45 13.66
C LEU A 354 -18.98 -37.29 12.68
N LYS A 355 -19.35 -36.76 11.51
CA LYS A 355 -20.06 -37.55 10.48
C LYS A 355 -19.24 -38.72 9.99
N ALA A 356 -17.96 -38.52 9.67
CA ALA A 356 -17.07 -39.59 9.24
C ALA A 356 -16.89 -40.66 10.34
N PHE A 357 -16.85 -40.25 11.61
CA PHE A 357 -16.75 -41.15 12.73
C PHE A 357 -18.06 -41.95 12.95
N VAL A 358 -19.23 -41.30 12.77
CA VAL A 358 -20.53 -42.00 12.81
C VAL A 358 -20.60 -43.04 11.71
N ASP A 359 -20.20 -42.74 10.47
CA ASP A 359 -20.18 -43.71 9.37
C ASP A 359 -19.29 -44.93 9.68
N ASP A 360 -18.10 -44.69 10.23
CA ASP A 360 -17.15 -45.74 10.59
C ASP A 360 -17.69 -46.65 11.72
N ILE A 361 -18.28 -46.06 12.77
CA ILE A 361 -18.89 -46.81 13.86
C ILE A 361 -20.12 -47.59 13.36
N MET A 362 -20.96 -46.98 12.50
CA MET A 362 -22.13 -47.66 11.93
C MET A 362 -21.76 -48.86 11.06
N GLN A 363 -20.68 -48.78 10.27
CA GLN A 363 -20.17 -49.90 9.49
C GLN A 363 -19.79 -51.09 10.38
N ASN A 364 -19.17 -50.81 11.54
CA ASN A 364 -18.77 -51.85 12.49
C ASN A 364 -19.93 -52.37 13.34
N LEU A 365 -20.92 -51.53 13.65
CA LEU A 365 -22.08 -51.85 14.48
C LEU A 365 -23.10 -52.75 13.72
N GLY A 366 -23.20 -52.52 12.40
CA GLY A 366 -24.15 -53.21 11.51
C GLY A 366 -25.57 -52.63 11.63
N SER A 367 -26.27 -52.93 12.73
CA SER A 367 -27.60 -52.37 13.03
C SER A 367 -27.59 -51.69 14.39
N GLY A 368 -28.12 -50.44 14.45
CA GLY A 368 -28.17 -49.66 15.69
C GLY A 368 -28.27 -48.15 15.46
N ILE A 369 -28.06 -47.40 16.55
CA ILE A 369 -28.07 -45.93 16.57
C ILE A 369 -26.76 -45.42 17.19
N VAL A 370 -26.12 -44.51 16.52
CA VAL A 370 -24.87 -43.85 16.95
C VAL A 370 -25.11 -42.39 17.16
N VAL A 371 -24.72 -41.87 18.32
CA VAL A 371 -24.80 -40.48 18.70
C VAL A 371 -23.41 -39.96 19.05
N LEU A 372 -22.86 -39.08 18.26
CA LEU A 372 -21.58 -38.43 18.57
C LEU A 372 -21.79 -36.93 18.81
N CYS A 373 -21.18 -36.44 19.88
CA CYS A 373 -21.24 -35.04 20.27
C CYS A 373 -19.83 -34.44 20.41
N SER A 374 -19.71 -33.13 20.21
CA SER A 374 -18.46 -32.39 20.49
C SER A 374 -18.73 -30.98 21.02
N ASP A 375 -17.68 -30.37 21.61
CA ASP A 375 -17.67 -29.07 22.25
C ASP A 375 -16.73 -28.07 21.57
N LYS A 376 -16.52 -28.20 20.27
CA LYS A 376 -15.59 -27.33 19.57
C LYS A 376 -16.02 -25.83 19.61
N ASP A 377 -15.08 -24.95 19.97
CA ASP A 377 -15.28 -23.50 20.06
C ASP A 377 -16.43 -23.12 21.01
N ASP A 378 -16.55 -23.81 22.17
CA ASP A 378 -17.58 -23.67 23.18
C ASP A 378 -19.03 -23.86 22.67
N LYS A 379 -19.16 -24.52 21.50
CA LYS A 379 -20.45 -24.83 20.89
C LYS A 379 -20.67 -26.33 20.88
N ALA A 380 -21.88 -26.75 21.26
CA ALA A 380 -22.26 -28.16 21.15
C ALA A 380 -22.54 -28.50 19.67
N SER A 381 -22.00 -29.66 19.23
CA SER A 381 -22.36 -30.25 17.96
C SER A 381 -22.83 -31.69 18.24
N VAL A 382 -23.93 -32.09 17.62
CA VAL A 382 -24.53 -33.42 17.75
C VAL A 382 -24.71 -33.98 16.34
N VAL A 383 -24.25 -35.21 16.13
CA VAL A 383 -24.48 -36.01 14.92
C VAL A 383 -25.09 -37.36 15.31
N VAL A 384 -26.19 -37.71 14.66
CA VAL A 384 -26.91 -38.95 14.87
C VAL A 384 -26.91 -39.77 13.60
N GLY A 385 -26.49 -41.03 13.69
CA GLY A 385 -26.63 -42.05 12.65
C GLY A 385 -27.63 -43.12 13.07
N VAL A 386 -28.49 -43.54 12.14
CA VAL A 386 -29.46 -44.60 12.32
C VAL A 386 -29.29 -45.62 11.19
N SER A 387 -29.16 -46.89 11.50
CA SER A 387 -29.04 -47.95 10.49
C SER A 387 -30.31 -48.04 9.63
N LYS A 388 -30.16 -48.39 8.34
CA LYS A 388 -31.25 -48.35 7.36
C LYS A 388 -32.48 -49.14 7.74
N ASP A 389 -32.31 -50.30 8.40
CA ASP A 389 -33.35 -51.18 8.90
C ASP A 389 -34.19 -50.53 10.03
N LEU A 390 -33.61 -49.55 10.73
CA LEU A 390 -34.26 -48.83 11.83
C LEU A 390 -34.86 -47.48 11.42
N THR A 391 -34.59 -46.98 10.23
CA THR A 391 -35.06 -45.66 9.79
C THR A 391 -36.58 -45.53 9.70
N ALA A 392 -37.31 -46.65 9.50
CA ALA A 392 -38.77 -46.67 9.49
C ALA A 392 -39.38 -46.39 10.89
N LYS A 393 -38.64 -46.71 11.97
CA LYS A 393 -39.07 -46.53 13.35
C LYS A 393 -38.41 -45.34 14.04
N TYR A 394 -37.15 -45.03 13.70
CA TYR A 394 -36.37 -43.96 14.30
C TYR A 394 -35.74 -43.09 13.19
N ASN A 395 -36.12 -41.82 13.15
CA ASN A 395 -35.58 -40.85 12.18
C ASN A 395 -34.46 -40.04 12.84
N ALA A 396 -33.27 -40.05 12.23
CA ALA A 396 -32.10 -39.29 12.75
C ALA A 396 -32.38 -37.79 12.91
N VAL A 397 -33.27 -37.22 12.04
CA VAL A 397 -33.64 -35.81 12.12
C VAL A 397 -34.43 -35.52 13.39
N ASP A 398 -35.35 -36.38 13.78
CA ASP A 398 -36.17 -36.16 14.98
C ASP A 398 -35.31 -36.34 16.26
N LEU A 399 -34.42 -37.33 16.27
CA LEU A 399 -33.50 -37.57 17.36
C LEU A 399 -32.53 -36.39 17.55
N VAL A 400 -31.96 -35.86 16.46
CA VAL A 400 -31.00 -34.75 16.55
C VAL A 400 -31.69 -33.44 16.93
N ARG A 401 -32.96 -33.23 16.55
CA ARG A 401 -33.74 -32.02 16.96
C ARG A 401 -34.03 -32.06 18.46
N ALA A 402 -34.36 -33.23 18.99
CA ALA A 402 -34.57 -33.41 20.45
C ALA A 402 -33.27 -33.09 21.24
N ALA A 403 -32.14 -33.58 20.75
CA ALA A 403 -30.83 -33.28 21.34
C ALA A 403 -30.45 -31.78 21.22
N SER A 404 -30.74 -31.19 20.07
CA SER A 404 -30.50 -29.74 19.83
C SER A 404 -31.19 -28.87 20.84
N ALA A 405 -32.45 -29.15 21.15
CA ALA A 405 -33.21 -28.41 22.18
C ALA A 405 -32.54 -28.44 23.56
N VAL A 406 -31.92 -29.58 23.93
CA VAL A 406 -31.18 -29.74 25.20
C VAL A 406 -29.94 -28.87 25.27
N VAL A 407 -29.19 -28.78 24.17
CA VAL A 407 -27.95 -27.99 24.08
C VAL A 407 -28.17 -26.53 23.67
N GLY A 408 -29.41 -26.03 23.75
CA GLY A 408 -29.74 -24.65 23.43
C GLY A 408 -29.72 -24.28 21.94
N GLY A 409 -29.96 -25.29 21.08
CA GLY A 409 -30.07 -25.12 19.64
C GLY A 409 -31.52 -24.91 19.19
N GLN A 410 -31.73 -24.39 17.97
CA GLN A 410 -33.06 -24.08 17.41
C GLN A 410 -33.51 -25.10 16.33
N GLY A 411 -32.82 -26.23 16.21
CA GLY A 411 -33.20 -27.25 15.24
C GLY A 411 -31.99 -28.01 14.70
N GLY A 412 -32.28 -28.95 13.80
CA GLY A 412 -31.27 -29.79 13.13
C GLY A 412 -31.83 -30.33 11.84
N GLY A 413 -30.97 -30.87 10.98
CA GLY A 413 -31.35 -31.37 9.67
C GLY A 413 -30.41 -32.42 9.12
N GLY A 414 -30.88 -33.14 8.12
CA GLY A 414 -30.16 -34.22 7.48
C GLY A 414 -31.10 -35.15 6.75
N ARG A 415 -30.64 -36.40 6.59
CA ARG A 415 -31.40 -37.49 6.04
C ARG A 415 -31.95 -38.36 7.20
N PRO A 416 -32.95 -39.23 6.94
CA PRO A 416 -33.47 -40.15 7.97
C PRO A 416 -32.41 -41.07 8.59
N ASP A 417 -31.36 -41.39 7.85
CA ASP A 417 -30.24 -42.25 8.27
C ASP A 417 -29.09 -41.48 8.94
N MET A 418 -28.97 -40.14 8.68
CA MET A 418 -27.92 -39.30 9.28
C MET A 418 -28.35 -37.85 9.37
N ALA A 419 -28.32 -37.24 10.54
CA ALA A 419 -28.62 -35.85 10.78
C ALA A 419 -27.65 -35.22 11.77
N GLN A 420 -27.58 -33.89 11.70
CA GLN A 420 -26.73 -33.06 12.57
C GLN A 420 -27.49 -31.87 13.13
N ALA A 421 -27.07 -31.42 14.30
CA ALA A 421 -27.51 -30.17 14.90
C ALA A 421 -26.39 -29.54 15.71
N GLY A 422 -26.58 -28.26 16.06
CA GLY A 422 -25.71 -27.55 16.98
C GLY A 422 -26.51 -26.87 18.08
N GLY A 423 -25.79 -26.45 19.12
CA GLY A 423 -26.34 -25.64 20.22
C GLY A 423 -25.27 -24.75 20.86
N SER A 424 -25.72 -23.80 21.67
CA SER A 424 -24.84 -22.84 22.35
C SER A 424 -24.32 -23.34 23.71
N ASP A 425 -24.86 -24.44 24.24
CA ASP A 425 -24.55 -24.94 25.58
C ASP A 425 -23.85 -26.30 25.52
N ALA A 426 -22.54 -26.28 25.45
CA ALA A 426 -21.71 -27.48 25.41
C ALA A 426 -21.73 -28.27 26.74
N SER A 427 -22.09 -27.62 27.86
CA SER A 427 -22.15 -28.30 29.19
C SER A 427 -23.24 -29.38 29.27
N LYS A 428 -24.27 -29.31 28.41
CA LYS A 428 -25.41 -30.22 28.35
C LYS A 428 -25.29 -31.34 27.33
N ILE A 429 -24.10 -31.58 26.82
CA ILE A 429 -23.86 -32.64 25.82
C ILE A 429 -24.25 -34.03 26.34
N ASN A 430 -23.92 -34.35 27.58
CA ASN A 430 -24.29 -35.62 28.20
C ASN A 430 -25.81 -35.76 28.37
N ASP A 431 -26.50 -34.69 28.70
CA ASP A 431 -27.96 -34.65 28.80
C ASP A 431 -28.61 -34.86 27.43
N ALA A 432 -28.00 -34.35 26.36
CA ALA A 432 -28.46 -34.56 24.99
C ALA A 432 -28.33 -36.01 24.55
N ILE A 433 -27.22 -36.70 24.89
CA ILE A 433 -27.04 -38.10 24.63
C ILE A 433 -28.09 -38.92 25.43
N ALA A 434 -28.28 -38.60 26.70
CA ALA A 434 -29.28 -39.24 27.57
C ALA A 434 -30.72 -39.07 27.05
N LYS A 435 -31.02 -37.87 26.51
CA LYS A 435 -32.34 -37.58 25.89
C LYS A 435 -32.62 -38.46 24.69
N ILE A 436 -31.65 -38.63 23.80
CA ILE A 436 -31.80 -39.52 22.65
C ILE A 436 -31.98 -40.97 23.10
N LYS A 437 -31.17 -41.40 24.07
CA LYS A 437 -31.29 -42.75 24.65
C LYS A 437 -32.70 -43.03 25.22
N ALA A 438 -33.29 -42.04 25.93
CA ALA A 438 -34.64 -42.12 26.49
C ALA A 438 -35.74 -42.18 25.41
N MET A 439 -35.49 -41.66 24.19
CA MET A 439 -36.44 -41.71 23.07
C MET A 439 -36.43 -43.10 22.39
N ILE A 440 -35.44 -43.90 22.63
CA ILE A 440 -35.29 -45.27 22.06
C ILE A 440 -35.78 -46.33 23.06
N ALA A 441 -35.69 -46.01 24.38
CA ALA A 441 -36.19 -46.85 25.43
C ALA A 441 -37.71 -46.96 25.43
#